data_9e894231db85fdb285328cfa6cf54617
#
_entry.id   9e894231db85fdb285328cfa6cf54617
#
_cell.length_a   1.000
_cell.length_b   1.000
_cell.length_c   1.000
_cell.angle_alpha   90.00
_cell.angle_beta   90.00
_cell.angle_gamma   90.00
#
_symmetry.space_group_name_H-M   'P 1'
#
loop_
_entity.id
_entity.type
_entity.pdbx_description
1 polymer ?
#
loop_
_entity_poly.entity_id
_entity_poly.type
_entity_poly.pdbx_seq_one_letter_code
_entity_poly.pdbx_strand_id
1 'polypeptide(L)'
;MTKVKVQTLKTESYDSAIYSSGEIIEKRVKEIYLESPVIAGQVNVEIGDYVCKGQCLASININLTEAALSNGVTAKPLGNELEDVDAGELAAKYGLDEADIKAAMGQYKSAPVKQSDMAFIPEKIIAPMNGVITAVNLQADVLTQTTKPVLVISDNSAFAARVSVNEADVARLDIGTYAEITGIGFNDKKYIGTVTKIYPTARKMLLGAAQQTVVDIEIALNDADANLKPGFSASAVIVTNDSGKMLTAPYTAIQQDALTNEEFVYVYNRNKLEKRYIKTGKELIETVEIINGLAAGERVVTNPNAVKIISRFAYPVMQEASSYD
;
A
#
# COMPACT_ATOMS: atom_id res chain seq x y z
N MET A 1 -41.32 23.59 -39.01
CA MET A 1 -40.03 23.05 -39.49
C MET A 1 -39.27 22.50 -38.31
N THR A 2 -38.88 21.24 -38.35
CA THR A 2 -38.12 20.61 -37.30
C THR A 2 -36.64 21.00 -37.50
N LYS A 3 -36.07 21.67 -36.50
CA LYS A 3 -34.67 22.15 -36.57
C LYS A 3 -33.75 21.04 -36.05
N VAL A 4 -32.64 20.82 -36.77
CA VAL A 4 -31.57 19.90 -36.34
C VAL A 4 -30.52 20.72 -35.57
N LYS A 5 -30.19 20.31 -34.36
CA LYS A 5 -29.10 20.88 -33.59
C LYS A 5 -27.81 20.11 -33.94
N VAL A 6 -26.75 20.85 -34.22
CA VAL A 6 -25.45 20.26 -34.54
C VAL A 6 -24.38 20.77 -33.60
N GLN A 7 -23.43 19.92 -33.29
CA GLN A 7 -22.24 20.27 -32.52
C GLN A 7 -20.98 19.87 -33.30
N THR A 8 -20.01 20.77 -33.33
CA THR A 8 -18.71 20.49 -33.94
C THR A 8 -17.87 19.67 -32.94
N LEU A 9 -17.36 18.54 -33.40
CA LEU A 9 -16.48 17.71 -32.60
C LEU A 9 -15.13 18.39 -32.41
N LYS A 10 -14.70 18.45 -31.16
CA LYS A 10 -13.39 18.97 -30.77
C LYS A 10 -12.56 17.85 -30.17
N THR A 11 -11.26 17.97 -30.34
CA THR A 11 -10.32 17.16 -29.61
C THR A 11 -10.09 17.82 -28.26
N GLU A 12 -10.41 17.11 -27.20
CA GLU A 12 -10.18 17.56 -25.83
C GLU A 12 -8.90 16.90 -25.32
N SER A 13 -8.08 17.66 -24.62
CA SER A 13 -6.98 17.11 -23.85
C SER A 13 -7.55 16.57 -22.53
N TYR A 14 -7.18 15.38 -22.18
CA TYR A 14 -7.49 14.85 -20.88
C TYR A 14 -6.20 14.55 -20.12
N ASP A 15 -6.17 14.94 -18.88
CA ASP A 15 -5.13 14.50 -17.98
C ASP A 15 -5.51 13.11 -17.49
N SER A 16 -4.71 12.13 -17.83
CA SER A 16 -4.91 10.80 -17.34
C SER A 16 -4.47 10.74 -15.88
N ALA A 17 -5.43 10.55 -14.99
CA ALA A 17 -5.18 10.37 -13.57
C ALA A 17 -5.46 8.92 -13.15
N ILE A 18 -4.60 8.39 -12.29
CA ILE A 18 -4.81 7.11 -11.62
C ILE A 18 -5.28 7.40 -10.21
N TYR A 19 -6.43 6.83 -9.85
CA TYR A 19 -6.99 6.92 -8.51
C TYR A 19 -6.60 5.68 -7.73
N SER A 20 -6.00 5.87 -6.56
CA SER A 20 -5.61 4.76 -5.71
C SER A 20 -5.81 5.11 -4.24
N SER A 21 -5.85 4.09 -3.40
CA SER A 21 -6.01 4.23 -1.96
C SER A 21 -4.95 3.44 -1.21
N GLY A 22 -4.67 3.88 0.01
CA GLY A 22 -3.67 3.27 0.86
C GLY A 22 -3.58 3.95 2.21
N GLU A 23 -2.40 4.09 2.73
CA GLU A 23 -2.12 4.64 4.06
C GLU A 23 -0.88 5.51 4.08
N ILE A 24 -0.81 6.38 5.06
CA ILE A 24 0.41 7.13 5.39
C ILE A 24 1.35 6.22 6.15
N ILE A 25 2.60 6.21 5.73
CA ILE A 25 3.69 5.48 6.37
C ILE A 25 4.82 6.44 6.73
N GLU A 26 5.59 6.07 7.73
CA GLU A 26 6.85 6.72 8.03
C GLU A 26 7.91 6.35 7.00
N LYS A 27 8.76 7.28 6.66
CA LYS A 27 9.87 7.02 5.75
C LYS A 27 10.91 6.07 6.33
N ARG A 28 11.10 6.13 7.65
CA ARG A 28 12.04 5.28 8.37
C ARG A 28 11.46 4.86 9.71
N VAL A 29 11.46 3.56 9.92
CA VAL A 29 11.15 2.95 11.20
C VAL A 29 12.35 2.10 11.60
N LYS A 30 12.75 2.19 12.85
CA LYS A 30 13.78 1.34 13.41
C LYS A 30 13.25 0.56 14.59
N GLU A 31 13.13 -0.72 14.38
CA GLU A 31 12.78 -1.69 15.39
C GLU A 31 14.07 -2.15 16.10
N ILE A 32 14.06 -2.14 17.41
CA ILE A 32 15.17 -2.58 18.25
C ILE A 32 14.81 -3.95 18.81
N TYR A 33 15.53 -4.96 18.39
CA TYR A 33 15.45 -6.31 18.89
C TYR A 33 16.63 -6.62 19.81
N LEU A 34 16.43 -7.53 20.74
CA LEU A 34 17.49 -8.08 21.58
C LEU A 34 17.72 -9.55 21.21
N GLU A 35 18.97 -9.96 21.20
CA GLU A 35 19.35 -11.34 20.87
C GLU A 35 19.00 -12.30 22.01
N SER A 36 18.97 -11.79 23.24
CA SER A 36 18.61 -12.56 24.45
C SER A 36 17.54 -11.85 25.25
N PRO A 37 16.70 -12.58 26.02
CA PRO A 37 15.81 -11.98 27.01
C PRO A 37 16.65 -11.21 28.04
N VAL A 38 16.18 -10.02 28.40
CA VAL A 38 16.82 -9.19 29.43
C VAL A 38 15.79 -8.66 30.43
N ILE A 39 16.25 -8.28 31.62
CA ILE A 39 15.46 -7.55 32.59
C ILE A 39 15.95 -6.11 32.59
N ALA A 40 15.06 -5.16 32.24
CA ALA A 40 15.36 -3.75 32.33
C ALA A 40 15.37 -3.31 33.79
N GLY A 41 16.42 -2.57 34.18
CA GLY A 41 16.46 -1.94 35.49
C GLY A 41 15.64 -0.63 35.49
N GLN A 42 15.75 0.15 34.41
CA GLN A 42 15.01 1.39 34.23
C GLN A 42 14.69 1.60 32.75
N VAL A 43 13.47 2.02 32.45
CA VAL A 43 13.03 2.47 31.14
C VAL A 43 12.85 3.99 31.20
N ASN A 44 13.57 4.72 30.34
CA ASN A 44 13.69 6.18 30.41
C ASN A 44 12.82 6.88 29.34
N VAL A 45 11.96 6.15 28.65
CA VAL A 45 11.15 6.68 27.55
C VAL A 45 9.74 6.10 27.58
N GLU A 46 8.79 6.89 27.08
CA GLU A 46 7.41 6.51 26.88
C GLU A 46 7.01 6.65 25.41
N ILE A 47 5.86 6.07 25.05
CA ILE A 47 5.29 6.23 23.70
C ILE A 47 4.94 7.71 23.49
N GLY A 48 5.44 8.28 22.40
CA GLY A 48 5.29 9.68 22.03
C GLY A 48 6.54 10.55 22.33
N ASP A 49 7.49 10.06 23.09
CA ASP A 49 8.73 10.79 23.38
C ASP A 49 9.60 10.95 22.13
N TYR A 50 10.15 12.16 21.97
CA TYR A 50 11.18 12.40 20.96
C TYR A 50 12.56 12.06 21.52
N VAL A 51 13.33 11.25 20.80
CA VAL A 51 14.66 10.81 21.18
C VAL A 51 15.71 11.21 20.15
N CYS A 52 16.91 11.49 20.64
CA CYS A 52 18.07 11.77 19.80
C CYS A 52 18.96 10.53 19.65
N LYS A 53 19.60 10.39 18.49
CA LYS A 53 20.58 9.32 18.27
C LYS A 53 21.64 9.31 19.37
N GLY A 54 21.89 8.13 19.96
CA GLY A 54 22.83 7.94 21.08
C GLY A 54 22.19 8.14 22.45
N GLN A 55 20.94 8.60 22.57
CA GLN A 55 20.25 8.74 23.85
C GLN A 55 20.02 7.36 24.47
N CYS A 56 20.19 7.26 25.80
CA CYS A 56 19.94 6.06 26.58
C CYS A 56 18.40 5.90 26.77
N LEU A 57 17.84 4.84 26.22
CA LEU A 57 16.40 4.55 26.26
C LEU A 57 16.04 3.67 27.46
N ALA A 58 16.91 2.74 27.81
CA ALA A 58 16.75 1.87 28.97
C ALA A 58 18.11 1.39 29.47
N SER A 59 18.21 1.12 30.75
CA SER A 59 19.33 0.41 31.39
C SER A 59 18.95 -1.03 31.66
N ILE A 60 19.87 -1.94 31.53
CA ILE A 60 19.64 -3.37 31.77
C ILE A 60 20.23 -3.75 33.14
N ASN A 61 19.47 -4.51 33.91
CA ASN A 61 19.93 -5.08 35.14
C ASN A 61 20.63 -6.42 34.85
N ILE A 62 21.95 -6.35 34.65
CA ILE A 62 22.77 -7.50 34.26
C ILE A 62 22.65 -8.62 35.28
N ASN A 63 22.76 -8.31 36.59
CA ASN A 63 22.71 -9.31 37.64
C ASN A 63 21.39 -10.10 37.69
N LEU A 64 20.27 -9.38 37.58
CA LEU A 64 18.94 -10.03 37.52
C LEU A 64 18.76 -10.78 36.21
N THR A 65 19.27 -10.27 35.12
CA THR A 65 19.19 -10.93 33.79
C THR A 65 19.96 -12.26 33.82
N GLU A 66 21.21 -12.24 34.28
CA GLU A 66 22.05 -13.42 34.41
C GLU A 66 21.43 -14.45 35.37
N ALA A 67 20.91 -14.00 36.53
CA ALA A 67 20.19 -14.88 37.44
C ALA A 67 18.95 -15.51 36.84
N ALA A 68 18.15 -14.74 36.08
CA ALA A 68 16.95 -15.24 35.42
C ALA A 68 17.28 -16.25 34.30
N LEU A 69 18.33 -15.95 33.51
CA LEU A 69 18.80 -16.85 32.45
C LEU A 69 19.43 -18.12 33.05
N SER A 70 20.19 -18.01 34.14
CA SER A 70 20.78 -19.16 34.83
C SER A 70 19.72 -20.06 35.46
N ASN A 71 18.69 -19.47 36.08
CA ASN A 71 17.55 -20.20 36.62
C ASN A 71 16.62 -20.75 35.53
N GLY A 72 16.56 -20.15 34.35
CA GLY A 72 15.82 -20.65 33.19
C GLY A 72 16.58 -21.74 32.41
N VAL A 73 17.91 -21.75 32.50
CA VAL A 73 18.80 -22.81 31.97
C VAL A 73 18.99 -23.95 32.98
N THR A 74 18.52 -23.78 34.21
CA THR A 74 18.11 -24.92 35.00
C THR A 74 16.75 -25.42 34.49
N ALA A 75 16.67 -25.93 33.29
CA ALA A 75 16.35 -27.36 33.23
C ALA A 75 17.09 -27.96 34.39
N LYS A 76 16.37 -28.17 35.55
CA LYS A 76 16.80 -29.03 36.65
C LYS A 76 17.76 -30.03 36.04
N PRO A 77 19.04 -30.03 36.42
CA PRO A 77 19.93 -30.97 35.80
C PRO A 77 19.24 -32.32 35.97
N LEU A 78 18.95 -33.00 34.88
CA LEU A 78 18.48 -34.39 34.94
C LEU A 78 19.45 -35.21 35.81
N GLY A 79 20.60 -34.63 36.16
CA GLY A 79 21.62 -35.17 37.00
C GLY A 79 21.20 -35.56 38.40
N ASN A 80 20.30 -34.80 39.03
CA ASN A 80 19.83 -35.17 40.37
C ASN A 80 18.67 -36.17 40.35
N GLU A 81 17.92 -36.26 39.24
CA GLU A 81 16.94 -37.35 39.06
C GLU A 81 17.58 -38.59 38.45
N LEU A 82 18.77 -38.47 37.84
CA LEU A 82 19.54 -39.59 37.33
C LEU A 82 20.48 -40.21 38.40
N GLU A 83 20.67 -39.57 39.55
CA GLU A 83 21.39 -40.18 40.68
C GLU A 83 20.60 -41.31 41.37
N ASP A 84 19.27 -41.25 41.31
CA ASP A 84 18.38 -42.28 41.85
C ASP A 84 17.86 -43.29 40.79
N VAL A 85 18.29 -43.15 39.53
CA VAL A 85 17.87 -44.06 38.45
C VAL A 85 18.90 -45.17 38.31
N ASP A 86 18.49 -46.36 38.62
CA ASP A 86 19.31 -47.55 38.44
C ASP A 86 19.47 -47.85 36.93
N ALA A 87 20.72 -47.71 36.43
CA ALA A 87 21.05 -48.02 35.05
C ALA A 87 20.69 -49.43 34.63
N GLY A 88 20.71 -50.37 35.60
CA GLY A 88 20.28 -51.77 35.39
C GLY A 88 18.78 -51.92 35.17
N GLU A 89 17.95 -51.13 35.88
CA GLU A 89 16.50 -51.12 35.69
C GLU A 89 16.09 -50.55 34.32
N LEU A 90 16.78 -49.49 33.88
CA LEU A 90 16.60 -48.92 32.53
C LEU A 90 17.05 -49.90 31.44
N ALA A 91 18.19 -50.57 31.62
CA ALA A 91 18.69 -51.56 30.69
C ALA A 91 17.68 -52.70 30.50
N ALA A 92 17.14 -53.22 31.63
CA ALA A 92 16.13 -54.30 31.62
C ALA A 92 14.80 -53.85 30.96
N LYS A 93 14.37 -52.62 31.20
CA LYS A 93 13.10 -52.07 30.68
C LYS A 93 13.13 -51.81 29.18
N TYR A 94 14.26 -51.40 28.63
CA TYR A 94 14.39 -51.01 27.22
C TYR A 94 15.25 -51.95 26.37
N GLY A 95 15.77 -53.05 26.97
CA GLY A 95 16.58 -54.06 26.28
C GLY A 95 17.92 -53.53 25.79
N LEU A 96 18.51 -52.55 26.50
CA LEU A 96 19.79 -51.92 26.18
C LEU A 96 20.90 -52.47 27.09
N ASP A 97 22.17 -52.32 26.69
CA ASP A 97 23.32 -52.71 27.50
C ASP A 97 23.51 -51.68 28.64
N GLU A 98 23.68 -52.16 29.88
CA GLU A 98 23.91 -51.35 31.06
C GLU A 98 25.16 -50.48 30.95
N ALA A 99 26.19 -50.98 30.24
CA ALA A 99 27.42 -50.23 29.98
C ALA A 99 27.20 -49.01 29.05
N ASP A 100 26.36 -49.18 28.04
CA ASP A 100 26.01 -48.11 27.10
C ASP A 100 25.18 -47.03 27.78
N ILE A 101 24.28 -47.41 28.68
CA ILE A 101 23.49 -46.45 29.47
C ILE A 101 24.38 -45.70 30.45
N LYS A 102 25.29 -46.35 31.14
CA LYS A 102 26.26 -45.73 32.04
C LYS A 102 27.21 -44.78 31.29
N ALA A 103 27.64 -45.14 30.08
CA ALA A 103 28.46 -44.28 29.22
C ALA A 103 27.69 -43.05 28.76
N ALA A 104 26.44 -43.19 28.34
CA ALA A 104 25.56 -42.08 27.96
C ALA A 104 25.27 -41.16 29.14
N MET A 105 24.96 -41.69 30.32
CA MET A 105 24.77 -40.90 31.54
C MET A 105 26.05 -40.16 31.96
N GLY A 106 27.23 -40.80 31.80
CA GLY A 106 28.54 -40.14 32.04
C GLY A 106 28.82 -39.02 31.09
N GLN A 107 28.48 -39.11 29.83
CA GLN A 107 28.61 -38.01 28.85
C GLN A 107 27.68 -36.84 29.17
N TYR A 108 26.47 -37.09 29.66
CA TYR A 108 25.54 -36.04 30.09
C TYR A 108 26.02 -35.29 31.34
N LYS A 109 26.71 -35.98 32.27
CA LYS A 109 27.30 -35.37 33.48
C LYS A 109 28.55 -34.51 33.18
N SER A 110 29.16 -34.65 32.01
CA SER A 110 30.49 -34.04 31.69
C SER A 110 30.44 -32.93 30.63
N ALA A 111 29.27 -32.58 30.13
CA ALA A 111 29.20 -31.45 29.18
C ALA A 111 29.28 -30.13 29.98
N PRO A 112 30.44 -29.45 30.03
CA PRO A 112 30.47 -28.09 30.56
C PRO A 112 29.65 -27.23 29.60
N VAL A 113 28.57 -26.61 30.08
CA VAL A 113 27.95 -25.48 29.39
C VAL A 113 29.06 -24.46 29.18
N LYS A 114 29.58 -24.38 27.96
CA LYS A 114 30.64 -23.41 27.66
C LYS A 114 30.03 -22.03 27.89
N GLN A 115 30.64 -21.28 28.79
CA GLN A 115 30.33 -19.89 29.09
C GLN A 115 30.44 -18.97 27.84
N SER A 116 30.92 -19.53 26.70
CA SER A 116 31.03 -18.85 25.40
C SER A 116 29.73 -18.64 24.65
N ASP A 117 28.62 -19.26 25.08
CA ASP A 117 27.32 -19.15 24.43
C ASP A 117 26.35 -18.20 25.16
N MET A 118 26.86 -17.45 26.18
CA MET A 118 26.08 -16.35 26.73
C MET A 118 26.08 -15.22 25.72
N ALA A 119 24.94 -15.02 25.08
CA ALA A 119 24.70 -13.90 24.19
C ALA A 119 25.08 -12.61 24.92
N PHE A 120 25.71 -11.70 24.19
CA PHE A 120 26.15 -10.40 24.73
C PHE A 120 24.93 -9.65 25.30
N ILE A 121 24.90 -9.43 26.62
CA ILE A 121 23.88 -8.65 27.30
C ILE A 121 24.34 -7.19 27.29
N PRO A 122 23.66 -6.28 26.57
CA PRO A 122 24.07 -4.87 26.57
C PRO A 122 23.72 -4.22 27.92
N GLU A 123 24.57 -3.37 28.44
CA GLU A 123 24.29 -2.60 29.67
C GLU A 123 23.16 -1.57 29.48
N LYS A 124 23.03 -1.05 28.26
CA LYS A 124 22.10 0.02 27.90
C LYS A 124 21.54 -0.21 26.50
N ILE A 125 20.30 0.15 26.33
CA ILE A 125 19.67 0.27 25.02
C ILE A 125 19.74 1.73 24.61
N ILE A 126 20.35 2.01 23.46
CA ILE A 126 20.54 3.37 22.95
C ILE A 126 19.77 3.58 21.65
N ALA A 127 19.31 4.82 21.42
CA ALA A 127 18.61 5.20 20.19
C ALA A 127 19.59 5.17 18.99
N PRO A 128 19.33 4.35 17.95
CA PRO A 128 20.17 4.29 16.75
C PRO A 128 19.96 5.47 15.81
N MET A 129 18.85 6.20 15.96
CA MET A 129 18.47 7.34 15.14
C MET A 129 17.64 8.36 15.95
N ASN A 130 17.48 9.56 15.39
CA ASN A 130 16.51 10.53 15.91
C ASN A 130 15.09 10.09 15.52
N GLY A 131 14.11 10.35 16.36
CA GLY A 131 12.71 10.04 16.05
C GLY A 131 11.80 10.03 17.27
N VAL A 132 10.59 9.58 17.09
CA VAL A 132 9.58 9.44 18.13
C VAL A 132 9.42 7.97 18.48
N ILE A 133 9.29 7.66 19.76
CA ILE A 133 8.99 6.32 20.26
C ILE A 133 7.55 5.97 19.91
N THR A 134 7.35 4.93 19.12
CA THR A 134 6.00 4.47 18.70
C THR A 134 5.56 3.20 19.41
N ALA A 135 6.50 2.42 19.95
CA ALA A 135 6.19 1.26 20.79
C ALA A 135 7.25 1.06 21.86
N VAL A 136 6.79 0.68 23.06
CA VAL A 136 7.62 0.28 24.19
C VAL A 136 7.10 -1.08 24.68
N ASN A 137 7.85 -2.15 24.40
CA ASN A 137 7.57 -3.51 24.85
C ASN A 137 8.58 -3.97 25.92
N LEU A 138 9.11 -3.02 26.68
CA LEU A 138 10.08 -3.21 27.74
C LEU A 138 9.48 -2.69 29.04
N GLN A 139 9.55 -3.48 30.11
CA GLN A 139 9.11 -3.08 31.44
C GLN A 139 10.23 -3.28 32.43
N ALA A 140 10.34 -2.38 33.40
CA ALA A 140 11.32 -2.52 34.49
C ALA A 140 11.00 -3.77 35.32
N ASP A 141 12.04 -4.47 35.74
CA ASP A 141 11.99 -5.67 36.57
C ASP A 141 11.21 -6.87 35.98
N VAL A 142 10.92 -6.83 34.67
CA VAL A 142 10.24 -7.91 33.93
C VAL A 142 11.14 -8.48 32.85
N LEU A 143 11.19 -9.81 32.74
CA LEU A 143 11.94 -10.49 31.69
C LEU A 143 11.29 -10.24 30.33
N THR A 144 12.05 -9.69 29.40
CA THR A 144 11.56 -9.36 28.06
C THR A 144 11.39 -10.57 27.17
N GLN A 145 10.51 -10.47 26.17
CA GLN A 145 10.38 -11.45 25.10
C GLN A 145 11.23 -10.99 23.89
N THR A 146 11.98 -11.90 23.28
CA THR A 146 12.82 -11.63 22.11
C THR A 146 12.06 -11.70 20.78
N THR A 147 10.83 -12.22 20.78
CA THR A 147 10.02 -12.39 19.57
C THR A 147 9.41 -11.08 19.01
N LYS A 148 9.45 -10.02 19.82
CA LYS A 148 8.95 -8.69 19.45
C LYS A 148 10.06 -7.65 19.63
N PRO A 149 10.01 -6.55 18.85
CA PRO A 149 10.93 -5.43 19.09
C PRO A 149 10.68 -4.85 20.48
N VAL A 150 11.73 -4.62 21.25
CA VAL A 150 11.61 -4.04 22.60
C VAL A 150 11.24 -2.56 22.56
N LEU A 151 11.70 -1.85 21.54
CA LEU A 151 11.39 -0.45 21.28
C LEU A 151 11.27 -0.24 19.76
N VAL A 152 10.38 0.67 19.36
CA VAL A 152 10.25 1.11 17.97
C VAL A 152 10.39 2.61 17.90
N ILE A 153 11.28 3.09 17.03
CA ILE A 153 11.52 4.51 16.79
C ILE A 153 11.11 4.83 15.36
N SER A 154 10.26 5.84 15.20
CA SER A 154 9.79 6.34 13.91
C SER A 154 10.38 7.72 13.61
N ASP A 155 10.90 7.91 12.40
CA ASP A 155 11.35 9.21 11.90
C ASP A 155 10.16 9.99 11.35
N ASN A 156 9.60 10.87 12.15
CA ASN A 156 8.46 11.73 11.78
C ASN A 156 8.88 13.00 11.00
N SER A 157 10.15 13.10 10.57
CA SER A 157 10.61 14.22 9.75
C SER A 157 10.14 14.11 8.29
N ALA A 158 9.74 12.93 7.86
CA ALA A 158 9.27 12.69 6.51
C ALA A 158 8.25 11.54 6.48
N PHE A 159 7.17 11.76 5.76
CA PHE A 159 6.12 10.76 5.52
C PHE A 159 6.05 10.39 4.05
N ALA A 160 5.51 9.23 3.79
CA ALA A 160 5.13 8.79 2.45
C ALA A 160 3.71 8.22 2.49
N ALA A 161 3.02 8.25 1.36
CA ALA A 161 1.81 7.49 1.17
C ALA A 161 2.16 6.18 0.45
N ARG A 162 1.81 5.04 1.04
CA ARG A 162 1.85 3.74 0.38
C ARG A 162 0.46 3.45 -0.14
N VAL A 163 0.31 3.41 -1.46
CA VAL A 163 -0.98 3.19 -2.11
C VAL A 163 -0.91 2.02 -3.08
N SER A 164 -2.06 1.38 -3.31
CA SER A 164 -2.15 0.20 -4.17
C SER A 164 -2.75 0.60 -5.51
N VAL A 165 -2.00 0.39 -6.58
CA VAL A 165 -2.40 0.71 -7.96
C VAL A 165 -2.72 -0.58 -8.70
N ASN A 166 -3.76 -0.55 -9.54
CA ASN A 166 -4.14 -1.69 -10.36
C ASN A 166 -3.01 -2.05 -11.35
N GLU A 167 -2.78 -3.33 -11.60
CA GLU A 167 -1.77 -3.85 -12.52
C GLU A 167 -1.84 -3.20 -13.92
N ALA A 168 -3.06 -2.95 -14.42
CA ALA A 168 -3.27 -2.33 -15.73
C ALA A 168 -2.76 -0.88 -15.81
N ASP A 169 -2.70 -0.18 -14.68
CA ASP A 169 -2.31 1.22 -14.59
C ASP A 169 -0.82 1.41 -14.26
N VAL A 170 -0.18 0.38 -13.66
CA VAL A 170 1.23 0.46 -13.24
C VAL A 170 2.18 0.73 -14.43
N ALA A 171 1.88 0.18 -15.61
CA ALA A 171 2.69 0.39 -16.81
C ALA A 171 2.74 1.87 -17.28
N ARG A 172 1.85 2.70 -16.77
CA ARG A 172 1.73 4.14 -17.07
C ARG A 172 2.37 5.03 -16.02
N LEU A 173 3.00 4.42 -15.00
CA LEU A 173 3.62 5.12 -13.87
C LEU A 173 5.13 5.09 -13.98
N ASP A 174 5.72 6.27 -13.80
CA ASP A 174 7.15 6.44 -13.68
C ASP A 174 7.53 6.95 -12.29
N ILE A 175 8.75 6.65 -11.86
CA ILE A 175 9.35 7.31 -10.68
C ILE A 175 9.48 8.79 -11.00
N GLY A 176 9.08 9.64 -10.05
CA GLY A 176 9.02 11.09 -10.23
C GLY A 176 7.65 11.61 -10.65
N THR A 177 6.68 10.73 -10.92
CA THR A 177 5.30 11.13 -11.24
C THR A 177 4.68 11.89 -10.08
N TYR A 178 4.03 13.00 -10.39
CA TYR A 178 3.35 13.86 -9.43
C TYR A 178 2.05 13.24 -8.93
N ALA A 179 1.76 13.42 -7.64
CA ALA A 179 0.53 12.95 -7.03
C ALA A 179 -0.01 13.95 -5.99
N GLU A 180 -1.33 14.07 -5.95
CA GLU A 180 -2.06 14.75 -4.89
C GLU A 180 -2.60 13.71 -3.91
N ILE A 181 -2.35 13.90 -2.61
CA ILE A 181 -2.74 12.98 -1.55
C ILE A 181 -3.75 13.68 -0.64
N THR A 182 -4.87 13.02 -0.43
CA THR A 182 -5.96 13.45 0.44
C THR A 182 -6.31 12.35 1.43
N GLY A 183 -6.99 12.69 2.51
CA GLY A 183 -7.44 11.70 3.51
C GLY A 183 -8.40 12.31 4.52
N ILE A 184 -9.23 11.47 5.12
CA ILE A 184 -10.25 11.90 6.11
C ILE A 184 -9.58 12.55 7.33
N GLY A 185 -8.40 12.05 7.74
CA GLY A 185 -7.66 12.55 8.88
C GLY A 185 -6.84 13.82 8.63
N PHE A 186 -6.91 14.42 7.43
CA PHE A 186 -6.01 15.52 7.02
C PHE A 186 -6.62 16.92 7.21
N ASN A 187 -7.80 17.05 7.82
CA ASN A 187 -8.51 18.32 8.03
C ASN A 187 -8.64 19.13 6.71
N ASP A 188 -9.10 18.48 5.64
CA ASP A 188 -9.27 19.03 4.29
C ASP A 188 -7.96 19.51 3.63
N LYS A 189 -6.81 19.26 4.24
CA LYS A 189 -5.51 19.58 3.66
C LYS A 189 -5.17 18.55 2.57
N LYS A 190 -4.64 19.07 1.47
CA LYS A 190 -4.08 18.27 0.39
C LYS A 190 -2.56 18.31 0.47
N TYR A 191 -1.94 17.16 0.36
CA TYR A 191 -0.49 17.05 0.32
C TYR A 191 -0.04 16.71 -1.10
N ILE A 192 1.06 17.32 -1.48
CA ILE A 192 1.70 17.08 -2.77
C ILE A 192 2.85 16.12 -2.56
N GLY A 193 2.97 15.17 -3.47
CA GLY A 193 4.06 14.21 -3.43
C GLY A 193 4.52 13.75 -4.79
N THR A 194 5.57 12.95 -4.78
CA THR A 194 6.12 12.32 -5.98
C THR A 194 6.30 10.83 -5.76
N VAL A 195 6.05 10.03 -6.80
CA VAL A 195 6.30 8.59 -6.77
C VAL A 195 7.80 8.36 -6.64
N THR A 196 8.22 7.74 -5.55
CA THR A 196 9.63 7.45 -5.28
C THR A 196 9.97 5.98 -5.45
N LYS A 197 8.97 5.10 -5.35
CA LYS A 197 9.18 3.66 -5.45
C LYS A 197 7.95 2.96 -6.01
N ILE A 198 8.18 2.04 -6.91
CA ILE A 198 7.20 1.08 -7.41
C ILE A 198 7.71 -0.31 -6.97
N TYR A 199 6.91 -1.04 -6.20
CA TYR A 199 7.32 -2.35 -5.71
C TYR A 199 7.36 -3.37 -6.85
N PRO A 200 8.36 -4.26 -6.87
CA PRO A 200 8.53 -5.21 -7.96
C PRO A 200 7.56 -6.40 -7.91
N THR A 201 6.75 -6.48 -6.84
CA THR A 201 5.84 -7.60 -6.60
C THR A 201 4.39 -7.13 -6.61
N ALA A 202 3.55 -7.83 -7.36
CA ALA A 202 2.12 -7.67 -7.32
C ALA A 202 1.49 -8.57 -6.24
N ARG A 203 0.38 -8.14 -5.68
CA ARG A 203 -0.42 -8.93 -4.74
C ARG A 203 -1.90 -8.87 -5.09
N LYS A 204 -2.63 -9.89 -4.66
CA LYS A 204 -4.09 -9.90 -4.83
C LYS A 204 -4.74 -9.21 -3.64
N MET A 205 -5.64 -8.29 -3.92
CA MET A 205 -6.43 -7.56 -2.94
C MET A 205 -7.91 -7.75 -3.20
N LEU A 206 -8.70 -7.94 -2.15
CA LEU A 206 -10.16 -7.97 -2.24
C LEU A 206 -10.70 -6.54 -2.22
N LEU A 207 -11.41 -6.15 -3.25
CA LEU A 207 -12.14 -4.88 -3.32
C LEU A 207 -13.63 -5.20 -3.41
N GLY A 208 -14.31 -5.20 -2.26
CA GLY A 208 -15.68 -5.72 -2.15
C GLY A 208 -15.70 -7.23 -2.43
N ALA A 209 -16.51 -7.67 -3.39
CA ALA A 209 -16.61 -9.07 -3.81
C ALA A 209 -15.63 -9.46 -4.93
N ALA A 210 -14.92 -8.50 -5.50
CA ALA A 210 -13.98 -8.73 -6.62
C ALA A 210 -12.53 -8.81 -6.11
N GLN A 211 -11.76 -9.75 -6.68
CA GLN A 211 -10.33 -9.86 -6.46
C GLN A 211 -9.59 -9.10 -7.57
N GLN A 212 -8.70 -8.18 -7.18
CA GLN A 212 -7.89 -7.41 -8.11
C GLN A 212 -6.40 -7.65 -7.84
N THR A 213 -5.60 -7.64 -8.90
CA THR A 213 -4.15 -7.63 -8.81
C THR A 213 -3.67 -6.19 -8.71
N VAL A 214 -2.91 -5.90 -7.66
CA VAL A 214 -2.41 -4.56 -7.39
C VAL A 214 -0.90 -4.59 -7.13
N VAL A 215 -0.26 -3.47 -7.41
CA VAL A 215 1.14 -3.20 -7.07
C VAL A 215 1.17 -2.03 -6.11
N ASP A 216 1.91 -2.17 -5.03
CA ASP A 216 2.09 -1.09 -4.07
C ASP A 216 3.13 -0.09 -4.61
N ILE A 217 2.89 1.19 -4.38
CA ILE A 217 3.82 2.27 -4.69
C ILE A 217 3.99 3.17 -3.47
N GLU A 218 5.15 3.81 -3.38
CA GLU A 218 5.41 4.82 -2.36
C GLU A 218 5.50 6.21 -3.00
N ILE A 219 4.77 7.15 -2.43
CA ILE A 219 4.72 8.55 -2.82
C ILE A 219 5.28 9.36 -1.66
N ALA A 220 6.47 9.93 -1.82
CA ALA A 220 7.05 10.81 -0.81
C ALA A 220 6.29 12.14 -0.76
N LEU A 221 5.91 12.57 0.44
CA LEU A 221 5.19 13.82 0.66
C LEU A 221 6.18 14.97 0.83
N ASN A 222 5.97 16.08 0.12
CA ASN A 222 6.91 17.22 0.13
C ASN A 222 6.75 18.09 1.37
N ASP A 223 5.51 18.31 1.83
CA ASP A 223 5.15 19.26 2.89
C ASP A 223 4.43 18.55 4.04
N ALA A 224 4.96 17.39 4.45
CA ALA A 224 4.44 16.64 5.58
C ALA A 224 4.57 17.43 6.87
N ASP A 225 3.53 17.43 7.69
CA ASP A 225 3.48 18.13 8.97
C ASP A 225 3.04 17.21 10.12
N ALA A 226 3.05 17.76 11.34
CA ALA A 226 2.71 17.02 12.56
C ALA A 226 1.23 16.53 12.64
N ASN A 227 0.36 16.97 11.72
CA ASN A 227 -1.02 16.51 11.66
C ASN A 227 -1.13 15.14 11.00
N LEU A 228 -0.15 14.76 10.16
CA LEU A 228 -0.08 13.44 9.58
C LEU A 228 0.37 12.42 10.62
N LYS A 229 -0.33 11.30 10.65
CA LYS A 229 0.05 10.16 11.50
C LYS A 229 0.16 8.90 10.64
N PRO A 230 1.16 8.08 10.90
CA PRO A 230 1.23 6.76 10.30
C PRO A 230 -0.06 5.96 10.53
N GLY A 231 -0.48 5.20 9.52
CA GLY A 231 -1.73 4.45 9.55
C GLY A 231 -2.97 5.26 9.15
N PHE A 232 -2.87 6.57 8.91
CA PHE A 232 -3.99 7.33 8.37
C PHE A 232 -4.30 6.86 6.94
N SER A 233 -5.58 6.68 6.65
CA SER A 233 -6.03 6.36 5.29
C SER A 233 -5.71 7.51 4.34
N ALA A 234 -5.18 7.16 3.18
CA ALA A 234 -4.79 8.09 2.13
C ALA A 234 -5.44 7.71 0.80
N SER A 235 -5.90 8.72 0.07
CA SER A 235 -6.35 8.61 -1.32
C SER A 235 -5.38 9.41 -2.18
N ALA A 236 -4.88 8.80 -3.24
CA ALA A 236 -3.95 9.41 -4.17
C ALA A 236 -4.58 9.62 -5.55
N VAL A 237 -4.38 10.79 -6.10
CA VAL A 237 -4.64 11.13 -7.50
C VAL A 237 -3.28 11.34 -8.16
N ILE A 238 -2.84 10.37 -8.97
CA ILE A 238 -1.52 10.36 -9.61
C ILE A 238 -1.70 10.81 -11.04
N VAL A 239 -1.09 11.93 -11.39
CA VAL A 239 -1.20 12.55 -12.73
C VAL A 239 -0.16 11.90 -13.63
N THR A 240 -0.60 11.06 -14.56
CA THR A 240 0.30 10.43 -15.52
C THR A 240 0.60 11.38 -16.69
N ASN A 241 1.78 11.26 -17.29
CA ASN A 241 2.18 12.05 -18.45
C ASN A 241 1.42 11.70 -19.74
N ASP A 242 0.50 10.75 -19.68
CA ASP A 242 -0.39 10.38 -20.77
C ASP A 242 -1.51 11.45 -20.93
N SER A 243 -1.13 12.69 -21.16
CA SER A 243 -2.07 13.68 -21.69
C SER A 243 -2.37 13.31 -23.13
N GLY A 244 -3.42 12.54 -23.33
CA GLY A 244 -3.90 12.20 -24.65
C GLY A 244 -4.83 13.29 -25.17
N LYS A 245 -4.88 13.42 -26.50
CA LYS A 245 -5.96 14.12 -27.17
C LYS A 245 -6.99 13.09 -27.57
N MET A 246 -8.17 13.14 -26.97
CA MET A 246 -9.29 12.29 -27.38
C MET A 246 -10.32 13.10 -28.16
N LEU A 247 -10.86 12.50 -29.20
CA LEU A 247 -12.03 13.04 -29.87
C LEU A 247 -13.27 12.65 -29.06
N THR A 248 -14.05 13.63 -28.62
CA THR A 248 -15.24 13.37 -27.82
C THR A 248 -16.51 13.76 -28.58
N ALA A 249 -17.58 13.01 -28.37
CA ALA A 249 -18.92 13.33 -28.84
C ALA A 249 -19.92 13.29 -27.67
N PRO A 250 -20.93 14.18 -27.65
CA PRO A 250 -21.95 14.14 -26.61
C PRO A 250 -22.79 12.87 -26.72
N TYR A 251 -23.19 12.29 -25.59
CA TYR A 251 -24.06 11.12 -25.54
C TYR A 251 -25.35 11.30 -26.33
N THR A 252 -25.87 12.54 -26.34
CA THR A 252 -27.11 12.86 -27.06
C THR A 252 -27.02 12.67 -28.57
N ALA A 253 -25.81 12.62 -29.14
CA ALA A 253 -25.59 12.40 -30.58
C ALA A 253 -25.57 10.91 -30.95
N ILE A 254 -25.24 10.03 -29.99
CA ILE A 254 -25.03 8.61 -30.24
C ILE A 254 -26.37 7.87 -30.25
N GLN A 255 -26.53 7.01 -31.23
CA GLN A 255 -27.69 6.15 -31.40
C GLN A 255 -27.22 4.70 -31.56
N GLN A 256 -28.07 3.77 -31.19
CA GLN A 256 -27.83 2.36 -31.39
C GLN A 256 -28.76 1.84 -32.51
N ASP A 257 -28.19 1.10 -33.43
CA ASP A 257 -28.95 0.47 -34.51
C ASP A 257 -29.69 -0.77 -33.97
N ALA A 258 -31.00 -0.79 -34.08
CA ALA A 258 -31.82 -1.85 -33.52
C ALA A 258 -31.60 -3.23 -34.19
N LEU A 259 -31.02 -3.27 -35.39
CA LEU A 259 -30.80 -4.50 -36.15
C LEU A 259 -29.38 -5.07 -35.93
N THR A 260 -28.38 -4.19 -35.93
CA THR A 260 -26.99 -4.60 -35.86
C THR A 260 -26.40 -4.45 -34.45
N ASN A 261 -27.10 -3.73 -33.57
CA ASN A 261 -26.64 -3.36 -32.22
C ASN A 261 -25.35 -2.47 -32.22
N GLU A 262 -25.01 -1.94 -33.41
CA GLU A 262 -23.86 -1.05 -33.57
C GLU A 262 -24.22 0.39 -33.28
N GLU A 263 -23.26 1.16 -32.74
CA GLU A 263 -23.43 2.58 -32.46
C GLU A 263 -23.21 3.40 -33.73
N PHE A 264 -24.04 4.43 -33.91
CA PHE A 264 -23.92 5.36 -35.02
C PHE A 264 -24.29 6.77 -34.62
N VAL A 265 -23.86 7.72 -35.44
CA VAL A 265 -24.25 9.14 -35.37
C VAL A 265 -24.73 9.63 -36.72
N TYR A 266 -25.45 10.76 -36.72
CA TYR A 266 -25.70 11.51 -37.94
C TYR A 266 -24.69 12.63 -38.07
N VAL A 267 -23.87 12.53 -39.11
CA VAL A 267 -22.87 13.58 -39.47
C VAL A 267 -23.54 14.57 -40.41
N TYR A 268 -23.38 15.86 -40.11
CA TYR A 268 -23.89 16.91 -40.95
C TYR A 268 -22.77 17.46 -41.84
N ASN A 269 -22.89 17.28 -43.17
CA ASN A 269 -21.93 17.75 -44.14
C ASN A 269 -22.65 18.36 -45.35
N ARG A 270 -22.29 19.59 -45.72
CA ARG A 270 -22.79 20.30 -46.91
C ARG A 270 -24.32 20.15 -47.12
N ASN A 271 -25.11 20.47 -46.11
CA ASN A 271 -26.58 20.34 -46.08
C ASN A 271 -27.14 18.92 -46.24
N LYS A 272 -26.31 17.90 -46.03
CA LYS A 272 -26.73 16.50 -46.03
C LYS A 272 -26.47 15.87 -44.67
N LEU A 273 -27.33 14.95 -44.28
CA LEU A 273 -27.15 14.11 -43.11
C LEU A 273 -26.71 12.72 -43.57
N GLU A 274 -25.63 12.25 -43.00
CA GLU A 274 -25.05 10.93 -43.27
C GLU A 274 -25.07 10.09 -41.99
N LYS A 275 -25.69 8.90 -42.05
CA LYS A 275 -25.57 7.91 -40.96
C LYS A 275 -24.18 7.29 -41.02
N ARG A 276 -23.43 7.39 -39.92
CA ARG A 276 -22.09 6.83 -39.84
C ARG A 276 -21.95 6.00 -38.59
N TYR A 277 -21.48 4.76 -38.73
CA TYR A 277 -21.19 3.88 -37.62
C TYR A 277 -19.87 4.30 -36.98
N ILE A 278 -19.85 4.22 -35.65
CA ILE A 278 -18.73 4.65 -34.84
C ILE A 278 -18.33 3.54 -33.87
N LYS A 279 -17.12 3.64 -33.36
CA LYS A 279 -16.68 2.85 -32.22
C LYS A 279 -16.35 3.82 -31.09
N THR A 280 -17.03 3.67 -29.99
CA THR A 280 -16.83 4.44 -28.77
C THR A 280 -15.78 3.83 -27.87
N GLY A 281 -15.26 4.61 -26.94
CA GLY A 281 -14.25 4.23 -25.96
C GLY A 281 -14.69 4.59 -24.55
N LYS A 282 -13.86 5.38 -23.87
CA LYS A 282 -14.06 5.78 -22.48
C LYS A 282 -15.26 6.73 -22.35
N GLU A 283 -16.12 6.43 -21.39
CA GLU A 283 -17.25 7.29 -21.04
C GLU A 283 -16.78 8.41 -20.08
N LEU A 284 -17.21 9.65 -20.36
CA LEU A 284 -17.02 10.84 -19.53
C LEU A 284 -18.36 11.29 -18.98
N ILE A 285 -18.41 12.38 -18.21
CA ILE A 285 -19.65 12.83 -17.56
C ILE A 285 -20.74 13.19 -18.56
N GLU A 286 -20.41 13.93 -19.65
CA GLU A 286 -21.39 14.39 -20.65
C GLU A 286 -21.06 13.92 -22.08
N THR A 287 -19.89 13.35 -22.28
CA THR A 287 -19.35 12.95 -23.58
C THR A 287 -18.76 11.55 -23.51
N VAL A 288 -18.56 10.97 -24.68
CA VAL A 288 -17.86 9.67 -24.83
C VAL A 288 -16.75 9.82 -25.85
N GLU A 289 -15.66 9.11 -25.62
CA GLU A 289 -14.54 9.03 -26.55
C GLU A 289 -14.95 8.35 -27.84
N ILE A 290 -14.50 8.89 -28.96
CA ILE A 290 -14.64 8.28 -30.28
C ILE A 290 -13.30 7.69 -30.71
N ILE A 291 -13.24 6.36 -30.73
CA ILE A 291 -12.04 5.64 -31.17
C ILE A 291 -11.95 5.61 -32.69
N ASN A 292 -13.09 5.45 -33.37
CA ASN A 292 -13.13 5.31 -34.84
C ASN A 292 -14.47 5.82 -35.39
N GLY A 293 -14.45 6.24 -36.65
CA GLY A 293 -15.64 6.62 -37.43
C GLY A 293 -15.83 8.12 -37.61
N LEU A 294 -15.17 8.96 -36.82
CA LEU A 294 -15.30 10.43 -36.89
C LEU A 294 -13.91 11.11 -36.82
N ALA A 295 -13.87 12.35 -37.29
CA ALA A 295 -12.70 13.21 -37.23
C ALA A 295 -13.00 14.54 -36.51
N ALA A 296 -11.96 15.16 -35.97
CA ALA A 296 -12.08 16.51 -35.37
C ALA A 296 -12.54 17.52 -36.43
N GLY A 297 -13.43 18.41 -36.03
CA GLY A 297 -14.04 19.38 -36.93
C GLY A 297 -15.29 18.90 -37.65
N GLU A 298 -15.64 17.63 -37.62
CA GLU A 298 -16.92 17.16 -38.14
C GLU A 298 -18.08 17.61 -37.23
N ARG A 299 -19.25 17.76 -37.83
CA ARG A 299 -20.45 18.20 -37.11
C ARG A 299 -21.40 17.03 -36.95
N VAL A 300 -21.79 16.73 -35.73
CA VAL A 300 -22.75 15.66 -35.39
C VAL A 300 -24.06 16.24 -34.90
N VAL A 301 -25.15 15.54 -35.17
CA VAL A 301 -26.48 15.94 -34.74
C VAL A 301 -26.69 15.53 -33.29
N THR A 302 -27.03 16.48 -32.42
CA THR A 302 -27.28 16.25 -30.98
C THR A 302 -28.75 15.99 -30.63
N ASN A 303 -29.68 16.12 -31.61
CA ASN A 303 -31.09 15.77 -31.45
C ASN A 303 -31.54 14.79 -32.53
N PRO A 304 -31.03 13.56 -32.57
CA PRO A 304 -31.18 12.59 -33.66
C PRO A 304 -32.67 12.18 -33.92
N ASN A 305 -33.51 12.33 -32.92
CA ASN A 305 -34.95 12.12 -33.10
C ASN A 305 -35.58 13.07 -34.12
N ALA A 306 -35.02 14.25 -34.28
CA ALA A 306 -35.48 15.20 -35.32
C ALA A 306 -35.14 14.72 -36.73
N VAL A 307 -34.10 13.91 -36.92
CA VAL A 307 -33.69 13.34 -38.22
C VAL A 307 -34.72 12.37 -38.74
N LYS A 308 -35.31 11.53 -37.90
CA LYS A 308 -36.37 10.55 -38.29
C LYS A 308 -37.60 11.24 -38.87
N ILE A 309 -37.88 12.47 -38.45
CA ILE A 309 -39.00 13.27 -38.93
C ILE A 309 -38.64 13.92 -40.27
N ILE A 310 -37.40 14.36 -40.45
CA ILE A 310 -36.91 15.07 -41.63
C ILE A 310 -36.69 14.12 -42.83
N SER A 311 -36.31 12.86 -42.59
CA SER A 311 -36.11 11.88 -43.66
C SER A 311 -37.39 11.58 -44.47
N ARG A 312 -38.57 11.99 -43.98
CA ARG A 312 -39.85 11.92 -44.71
C ARG A 312 -40.21 13.18 -45.49
N PHE A 313 -39.66 14.35 -45.16
CA PHE A 313 -39.96 15.64 -45.84
C PHE A 313 -38.80 16.63 -45.71
N ALA A 314 -38.08 16.86 -46.82
CA ALA A 314 -37.31 18.03 -47.27
C ALA A 314 -36.54 18.93 -46.27
N TYR A 315 -35.22 19.05 -46.46
CA TYR A 315 -34.22 20.08 -46.10
C TYR A 315 -34.12 20.54 -44.63
N PRO A 316 -32.96 20.33 -43.96
CA PRO A 316 -32.70 20.80 -42.60
C PRO A 316 -32.38 22.29 -42.56
N VAL A 317 -33.01 23.04 -41.66
CA VAL A 317 -32.63 24.37 -41.25
C VAL A 317 -31.74 24.30 -40.03
N MET A 318 -30.56 24.83 -40.13
CA MET A 318 -29.58 24.86 -39.03
C MET A 318 -29.98 25.82 -37.90
N GLN A 319 -29.66 25.40 -36.67
CA GLN A 319 -29.44 26.25 -35.52
C GLN A 319 -28.17 25.82 -34.84
N GLU A 320 -27.15 26.65 -34.88
CA GLU A 320 -25.95 26.40 -34.07
C GLU A 320 -26.30 26.51 -32.58
N ALA A 321 -25.85 25.56 -31.79
CA ALA A 321 -25.91 25.71 -30.35
C ALA A 321 -24.86 26.77 -29.96
N SER A 322 -25.29 27.87 -29.35
CA SER A 322 -24.36 28.84 -28.77
C SER A 322 -23.57 28.16 -27.69
N SER A 323 -22.25 28.21 -27.79
CA SER A 323 -21.36 27.85 -26.70
C SER A 323 -21.67 28.76 -25.52
N TYR A 324 -22.12 28.23 -24.41
CA TYR A 324 -22.05 28.94 -23.15
C TYR A 324 -20.59 28.91 -22.70
N ASP A 325 -20.02 30.09 -22.46
CA ASP A 325 -18.75 30.33 -21.78
C ASP A 325 -18.74 29.79 -20.36
#